data_6d2df018eab053ed87f7ce12ad33e823
#
_entry.id   6d2df018eab053ed87f7ce12ad33e823
#
_cell.length_a   1.000
_cell.length_b   1.000
_cell.length_c   1.000
_cell.angle_alpha   90.00
_cell.angle_beta   90.00
_cell.angle_gamma   90.00
#
_symmetry.space_group_name_H-M   'P 1'
#
loop_
_entity.id
_entity.type
_entity.pdbx_description
1 polymer ?
#
loop_
_entity_poly.entity_id
_entity_poly.type
_entity_poly.pdbx_seq_one_letter_code
_entity_poly.pdbx_strand_id
1 'polypeptide(L)'
;FQYEINIAKLLNRNSNQKYKFIYLTNNKKTQNYCIKHDLKVNYVGISFLNKLLFIIGRNSYLRKYLYQYLKNIFSFERKLKIYNLDLVYFISPNVESIYIEEKNYIFTVWDQCHRDNVEFFEVSKNLEFERREKLIKNVINKSVGVIVESEISKKKLAKRYGTDDNRIYTIPCQPSNFIKKYYDISLTEIEI
;
A
#
# COMPACT_ATOMS: atom_id res chain seq x y z
N PHE A 1 3.62 -9.49 -4.14
CA PHE A 1 3.90 -10.30 -2.92
C PHE A 1 5.39 -10.35 -2.61
N GLN A 2 6.23 -10.76 -3.56
CA GLN A 2 7.69 -10.84 -3.38
C GLN A 2 8.33 -9.46 -3.17
N TYR A 3 7.82 -8.45 -3.86
CA TYR A 3 8.25 -7.06 -3.71
C TYR A 3 8.06 -6.56 -2.27
N GLU A 4 6.89 -6.77 -1.68
CA GLU A 4 6.58 -6.35 -0.31
C GLU A 4 7.52 -6.99 0.72
N ILE A 5 7.82 -8.28 0.54
CA ILE A 5 8.78 -9.00 1.40
C ILE A 5 10.19 -8.43 1.24
N ASN A 6 10.60 -8.13 0.01
CA ASN A 6 11.92 -7.56 -0.25
C ASN A 6 12.06 -6.19 0.42
N ILE A 7 11.05 -5.33 0.30
CA ILE A 7 11.02 -4.02 1.00
C ILE A 7 11.10 -4.22 2.51
N ALA A 8 10.31 -5.14 3.08
CA ALA A 8 10.33 -5.41 4.52
C ALA A 8 11.71 -5.90 4.99
N LYS A 9 12.35 -6.79 4.22
CA LYS A 9 13.71 -7.27 4.54
C LYS A 9 14.77 -6.16 4.42
N LEU A 10 14.65 -5.28 3.43
CA LEU A 10 15.54 -4.13 3.28
C LEU A 10 15.39 -3.14 4.44
N LEU A 11 14.17 -2.85 4.86
CA LEU A 11 13.90 -2.01 6.03
C LEU A 11 14.52 -2.59 7.30
N ASN A 12 14.40 -3.91 7.52
CA ASN A 12 15.04 -4.57 8.67
C ASN A 12 16.57 -4.48 8.64
N ARG A 13 17.20 -4.63 7.47
CA ARG A 13 18.66 -4.56 7.33
C ARG A 13 19.20 -3.15 7.57
N ASN A 14 18.44 -2.13 7.18
CA ASN A 14 18.81 -0.72 7.28
C ASN A 14 18.25 -0.04 8.55
N SER A 15 17.66 -0.78 9.46
CA SER A 15 17.16 -0.24 10.72
C SER A 15 18.34 0.10 11.63
N ASN A 16 18.83 1.33 11.54
CA ASN A 16 19.83 1.90 12.45
C ASN A 16 19.17 2.22 13.79
N GLN A 17 18.82 1.24 14.60
CA GLN A 17 18.24 1.39 15.97
C GLN A 17 17.23 2.54 16.21
N LYS A 18 17.16 3.50 15.27
CA LYS A 18 16.29 4.69 15.31
C LYS A 18 14.82 4.37 15.05
N TYR A 19 14.55 3.32 14.25
CA TYR A 19 13.19 2.94 13.85
C TYR A 19 12.90 1.49 14.20
N LYS A 20 11.72 1.24 14.77
CA LYS A 20 11.21 -0.10 15.02
C LYS A 20 10.12 -0.41 14.00
N PHE A 21 10.35 -1.41 13.18
CA PHE A 21 9.36 -1.85 12.19
C PHE A 21 8.47 -2.97 12.74
N ILE A 22 7.16 -2.82 12.56
CA ILE A 22 6.15 -3.82 12.91
C ILE A 22 5.38 -4.14 11.64
N TYR A 23 5.49 -5.37 11.16
CA TYR A 23 4.82 -5.81 9.94
C TYR A 23 3.44 -6.37 10.28
N LEU A 24 2.44 -5.90 9.53
CA LEU A 24 1.04 -6.24 9.74
C LEU A 24 0.42 -6.75 8.45
N THR A 25 -0.48 -7.72 8.56
CA THR A 25 -1.29 -8.20 7.44
C THR A 25 -2.71 -8.53 7.89
N ASN A 26 -3.68 -8.34 7.01
CA ASN A 26 -5.07 -8.74 7.21
C ASN A 26 -5.39 -10.13 6.59
N ASN A 27 -4.40 -10.80 5.99
CA ASN A 27 -4.56 -12.07 5.31
C ASN A 27 -3.69 -13.16 5.96
N LYS A 28 -4.34 -14.22 6.47
CA LYS A 28 -3.65 -15.35 7.11
C LYS A 28 -2.72 -16.12 6.15
N LYS A 29 -3.08 -16.23 4.87
CA LYS A 29 -2.21 -16.88 3.87
C LYS A 29 -0.91 -16.06 3.69
N THR A 30 -1.04 -14.74 3.65
CA THR A 30 0.11 -13.82 3.61
C THR A 30 0.98 -13.96 4.86
N GLN A 31 0.38 -14.01 6.05
CA GLN A 31 1.11 -14.22 7.29
C GLN A 31 1.93 -15.50 7.25
N ASN A 32 1.29 -16.62 6.90
CA ASN A 32 1.97 -17.93 6.82
C ASN A 32 3.10 -17.93 5.80
N TYR A 33 2.91 -17.26 4.66
CA TYR A 33 3.95 -17.15 3.64
C TYR A 33 5.13 -16.31 4.14
N CYS A 34 4.88 -15.17 4.78
CA CYS A 34 5.94 -14.31 5.34
C CYS A 34 6.76 -15.03 6.42
N ILE A 35 6.09 -15.78 7.31
CA ILE A 35 6.76 -16.58 8.35
C ILE A 35 7.71 -17.62 7.72
N LYS A 36 7.31 -18.28 6.62
CA LYS A 36 8.17 -19.22 5.87
C LYS A 36 9.40 -18.56 5.25
N HIS A 37 9.38 -17.24 5.09
CA HIS A 37 10.48 -16.42 4.56
C HIS A 37 11.20 -15.60 5.64
N ASP A 38 11.13 -16.06 6.92
CA ASP A 38 11.81 -15.45 8.07
C ASP A 38 11.40 -13.99 8.35
N LEU A 39 10.17 -13.63 8.00
CA LEU A 39 9.61 -12.33 8.28
C LEU A 39 8.48 -12.45 9.33
N LYS A 40 8.71 -11.92 10.54
CA LYS A 40 7.69 -11.89 11.59
C LYS A 40 6.61 -10.87 11.24
N VAL A 41 5.40 -11.35 10.93
CA VAL A 41 4.25 -10.54 10.56
C VAL A 41 3.08 -10.83 11.50
N ASN A 42 2.48 -9.79 12.05
CA ASN A 42 1.32 -9.90 12.92
C ASN A 42 0.03 -9.86 12.09
N TYR A 43 -0.91 -10.72 12.45
CA TYR A 43 -2.21 -10.75 11.81
C TYR A 43 -3.17 -9.74 12.45
N VAL A 44 -3.69 -8.83 11.65
CA VAL A 44 -4.73 -7.88 12.06
C VAL A 44 -6.03 -8.27 11.36
N GLY A 45 -6.77 -9.19 11.97
CA GLY A 45 -8.04 -9.68 11.40
C GLY A 45 -9.08 -8.58 11.27
N ILE A 46 -9.77 -8.55 10.14
CA ILE A 46 -10.92 -7.66 9.91
C ILE A 46 -12.18 -8.49 10.14
N SER A 47 -13.04 -8.08 11.08
CA SER A 47 -14.31 -8.78 11.36
C SER A 47 -15.27 -8.68 10.16
N PHE A 48 -16.22 -9.61 10.07
CA PHE A 48 -17.25 -9.59 9.02
C PHE A 48 -18.05 -8.27 9.03
N LEU A 49 -18.41 -7.79 10.20
CA LEU A 49 -19.08 -6.49 10.37
C LEU A 49 -18.27 -5.33 9.79
N ASN A 50 -16.96 -5.32 10.01
CA ASN A 50 -16.09 -4.30 9.44
C ASN A 50 -15.97 -4.40 7.92
N LYS A 51 -15.96 -5.61 7.36
CA LYS A 51 -16.00 -5.79 5.90
C LYS A 51 -17.28 -5.22 5.32
N LEU A 52 -18.43 -5.44 5.98
CA LEU A 52 -19.71 -4.87 5.56
C LEU A 52 -19.70 -3.33 5.66
N LEU A 53 -19.19 -2.79 6.77
CA LEU A 53 -19.04 -1.35 6.97
C LEU A 53 -18.07 -0.74 5.94
N PHE A 54 -17.02 -1.47 5.51
CA PHE A 54 -16.12 -1.05 4.44
C PHE A 54 -16.86 -0.94 3.10
N ILE A 55 -17.77 -1.86 2.80
CA ILE A 55 -18.57 -1.79 1.57
C ILE A 55 -19.48 -0.54 1.61
N ILE A 56 -20.19 -0.33 2.70
CA ILE A 56 -21.09 0.82 2.89
C ILE A 56 -20.29 2.13 2.93
N GLY A 57 -19.16 2.16 3.64
CA GLY A 57 -18.28 3.32 3.78
C GLY A 57 -17.48 3.68 2.49
N ARG A 58 -17.64 2.91 1.42
CA ARG A 58 -17.12 3.30 0.08
C ARG A 58 -17.79 4.58 -0.44
N ASN A 59 -19.00 4.88 -0.01
CA ASN A 59 -19.66 6.15 -0.26
C ASN A 59 -19.14 7.19 0.76
N SER A 60 -18.60 8.32 0.28
CA SER A 60 -18.00 9.35 1.13
C SER A 60 -18.98 10.00 2.10
N TYR A 61 -20.25 10.20 1.69
CA TYR A 61 -21.29 10.75 2.53
C TYR A 61 -21.72 9.78 3.64
N LEU A 62 -21.95 8.51 3.26
CA LEU A 62 -22.27 7.46 4.22
C LEU A 62 -21.12 7.21 5.18
N ARG A 63 -19.86 7.29 4.72
CA ARG A 63 -18.68 7.15 5.57
C ARG A 63 -18.60 8.23 6.64
N LYS A 64 -18.84 9.51 6.27
CA LYS A 64 -18.85 10.62 7.21
C LYS A 64 -19.90 10.41 8.31
N TYR A 65 -21.10 10.02 7.90
CA TYR A 65 -22.22 9.73 8.82
C TYR A 65 -21.92 8.53 9.73
N LEU A 66 -21.47 7.42 9.14
CA LEU A 66 -21.11 6.21 9.87
C LEU A 66 -19.93 6.45 10.83
N TYR A 67 -18.93 7.23 10.42
CA TYR A 67 -17.79 7.56 11.27
C TYR A 67 -18.24 8.37 12.49
N GLN A 68 -19.12 9.33 12.31
CA GLN A 68 -19.63 10.16 13.39
C GLN A 68 -20.38 9.34 14.46
N TYR A 69 -21.19 8.36 14.06
CA TYR A 69 -22.01 7.55 14.97
C TYR A 69 -21.39 6.21 15.35
N LEU A 70 -20.53 5.65 14.50
CA LEU A 70 -19.98 4.32 14.66
C LEU A 70 -18.43 4.33 14.77
N LYS A 71 -17.83 5.45 15.17
CA LYS A 71 -16.38 5.62 15.32
C LYS A 71 -15.72 4.45 16.08
N ASN A 72 -16.42 3.92 17.09
CA ASN A 72 -15.95 2.79 17.89
C ASN A 72 -16.05 1.42 17.18
N ILE A 73 -16.81 1.33 16.08
CA ILE A 73 -17.05 0.10 15.34
C ILE A 73 -16.07 0.00 14.13
N PHE A 74 -15.61 1.14 13.60
CA PHE A 74 -14.54 1.15 12.60
C PHE A 74 -13.21 0.74 13.23
N SER A 75 -13.05 -0.55 13.42
CA SER A 75 -12.06 -1.13 14.31
C SER A 75 -10.68 -1.31 13.70
N PHE A 76 -10.45 -0.97 12.42
CA PHE A 76 -9.13 -1.17 11.83
C PHE A 76 -8.08 -0.29 12.52
N GLU A 77 -8.31 1.01 12.57
CA GLU A 77 -7.39 1.94 13.22
C GLU A 77 -7.28 1.68 14.74
N ARG A 78 -8.40 1.30 15.40
CA ARG A 78 -8.38 0.89 16.81
C ARG A 78 -7.47 -0.33 17.06
N LYS A 79 -7.45 -1.29 16.13
CA LYS A 79 -6.52 -2.43 16.21
C LYS A 79 -5.06 -2.00 16.03
N LEU A 80 -4.80 -0.96 15.26
CA LEU A 80 -3.46 -0.40 15.12
C LEU A 80 -2.99 0.30 16.41
N LYS A 81 -3.90 0.82 17.25
CA LYS A 81 -3.56 1.47 18.52
C LYS A 81 -2.80 0.53 19.48
N ILE A 82 -3.06 -0.79 19.42
CA ILE A 82 -2.37 -1.80 20.25
C ILE A 82 -0.86 -1.80 19.98
N TYR A 83 -0.45 -1.45 18.77
CA TYR A 83 0.96 -1.45 18.36
C TYR A 83 1.67 -0.13 18.63
N ASN A 84 0.96 0.90 19.12
CA ASN A 84 1.50 2.26 19.38
C ASN A 84 2.36 2.78 18.22
N LEU A 85 1.81 2.81 17.02
CA LEU A 85 2.51 3.22 15.79
C LEU A 85 2.55 4.74 15.68
N ASP A 86 3.71 5.30 15.32
CA ASP A 86 3.87 6.72 14.96
C ASP A 86 3.47 6.96 13.51
N LEU A 87 3.73 5.99 12.63
CA LEU A 87 3.48 6.07 11.20
C LEU A 87 3.03 4.70 10.66
N VAL A 88 2.11 4.71 9.71
CA VAL A 88 1.68 3.49 8.99
C VAL A 88 2.19 3.58 7.56
N TYR A 89 2.86 2.55 7.06
CA TYR A 89 3.28 2.48 5.66
C TYR A 89 2.52 1.36 4.92
N PHE A 90 1.71 1.75 3.95
CA PHE A 90 1.03 0.84 3.03
C PHE A 90 1.96 0.53 1.86
N ILE A 91 2.69 -0.57 1.95
CA ILE A 91 3.66 -1.03 0.91
C ILE A 91 2.96 -1.34 -0.40
N SER A 92 1.69 -1.75 -0.34
CA SER A 92 0.84 -1.97 -1.51
C SER A 92 -0.48 -1.21 -1.39
N PRO A 93 -1.15 -0.90 -2.53
CA PRO A 93 -2.46 -0.29 -2.52
C PRO A 93 -3.45 -1.12 -1.71
N ASN A 94 -4.00 -0.53 -0.66
CA ASN A 94 -4.84 -1.24 0.28
C ASN A 94 -6.08 -0.40 0.63
N VAL A 95 -7.25 -1.02 0.58
CA VAL A 95 -8.55 -0.36 0.82
C VAL A 95 -8.67 0.12 2.27
N GLU A 96 -8.02 -0.54 3.21
CA GLU A 96 -8.02 -0.16 4.63
C GLU A 96 -7.42 1.23 4.87
N SER A 97 -6.56 1.72 3.98
CA SER A 97 -5.99 3.07 4.05
C SER A 97 -7.04 4.18 4.01
N ILE A 98 -8.21 3.94 3.40
CA ILE A 98 -9.32 4.89 3.37
C ILE A 98 -9.84 5.21 4.79
N TYR A 99 -9.66 4.28 5.72
CA TYR A 99 -10.20 4.34 7.07
C TYR A 99 -9.19 4.78 8.13
N ILE A 100 -8.03 5.26 7.70
CA ILE A 100 -7.06 5.90 8.59
C ILE A 100 -7.44 7.38 8.71
N GLU A 101 -7.76 7.83 9.93
CA GLU A 101 -8.18 9.19 10.21
C GLU A 101 -7.28 9.89 11.25
N GLU A 102 -6.77 9.14 12.24
CA GLU A 102 -5.99 9.70 13.36
C GLU A 102 -4.47 9.51 13.19
N LYS A 103 -4.05 8.53 12.39
CA LYS A 103 -2.64 8.19 12.20
C LYS A 103 -2.08 8.75 10.89
N ASN A 104 -0.85 9.23 10.97
CA ASN A 104 -0.09 9.56 9.76
C ASN A 104 0.21 8.30 8.97
N TYR A 105 0.15 8.38 7.64
CA TYR A 105 0.49 7.24 6.81
C TYR A 105 1.16 7.63 5.50
N ILE A 106 1.99 6.70 4.98
CA ILE A 106 2.56 6.71 3.63
C ILE A 106 1.80 5.69 2.79
N PHE A 107 1.55 6.02 1.53
CA PHE A 107 0.82 5.16 0.61
C PHE A 107 1.60 4.92 -0.68
N THR A 108 1.65 3.68 -1.14
CA THR A 108 2.27 3.33 -2.42
C THR A 108 1.24 3.26 -3.52
N VAL A 109 1.51 3.94 -4.63
CA VAL A 109 0.77 3.80 -5.91
C VAL A 109 1.67 3.07 -6.87
N TRP A 110 1.39 1.79 -7.17
CA TRP A 110 2.22 0.98 -8.06
C TRP A 110 2.13 1.40 -9.51
N ASP A 111 0.90 1.69 -9.96
CA ASP A 111 0.64 2.09 -11.34
C ASP A 111 -0.63 2.95 -11.46
N GLN A 112 -0.80 3.53 -12.61
CA GLN A 112 -2.01 4.26 -12.98
C GLN A 112 -2.62 3.68 -14.28
N CYS A 113 -2.44 2.37 -14.52
CA CYS A 113 -2.89 1.67 -15.72
C CYS A 113 -4.37 1.87 -16.02
N HIS A 114 -5.21 1.99 -14.99
CA HIS A 114 -6.63 2.29 -15.18
C HIS A 114 -6.91 3.62 -15.90
N ARG A 115 -5.95 4.56 -15.88
CA ARG A 115 -6.02 5.82 -16.61
C ARG A 115 -5.17 5.85 -17.88
N ASP A 116 -4.09 5.10 -17.89
CA ASP A 116 -3.16 5.09 -19.01
C ASP A 116 -3.58 4.13 -20.11
N ASN A 117 -4.24 3.04 -19.75
CA ASN A 117 -4.59 1.92 -20.64
C ASN A 117 -6.02 1.46 -20.36
N VAL A 118 -6.99 2.38 -20.55
CA VAL A 118 -8.42 2.14 -20.28
C VAL A 118 -9.02 1.02 -21.12
N GLU A 119 -8.39 0.72 -22.26
CA GLU A 119 -8.77 -0.36 -23.17
C GLU A 119 -8.47 -1.76 -22.63
N PHE A 120 -7.60 -1.89 -21.64
CA PHE A 120 -7.27 -3.19 -21.07
C PHE A 120 -8.42 -3.74 -20.24
N PHE A 121 -8.76 -4.97 -20.53
CA PHE A 121 -9.87 -5.67 -19.91
C PHE A 121 -9.80 -5.73 -18.37
N GLU A 122 -8.60 -5.91 -17.82
CA GLU A 122 -8.38 -5.97 -16.38
C GLU A 122 -8.63 -4.65 -15.64
N VAL A 123 -8.66 -3.52 -16.36
CA VAL A 123 -8.93 -2.20 -15.77
C VAL A 123 -10.29 -1.65 -16.14
N SER A 124 -10.93 -2.17 -17.21
CA SER A 124 -12.22 -1.69 -17.68
C SER A 124 -13.41 -2.47 -17.14
N LYS A 125 -13.23 -3.74 -16.72
CA LYS A 125 -14.31 -4.60 -16.20
C LYS A 125 -14.48 -4.54 -14.69
N ASN A 126 -15.67 -4.97 -14.27
CA ASN A 126 -16.02 -5.17 -12.85
C ASN A 126 -15.87 -3.91 -11.98
N LEU A 127 -16.04 -2.73 -12.56
CA LEU A 127 -15.85 -1.44 -11.86
C LEU A 127 -14.44 -1.26 -11.31
N GLU A 128 -13.45 -1.88 -11.95
CA GLU A 128 -12.06 -1.80 -11.48
C GLU A 128 -11.49 -0.40 -11.64
N PHE A 129 -11.84 0.30 -12.73
CA PHE A 129 -11.50 1.70 -12.94
C PHE A 129 -11.99 2.57 -11.77
N GLU A 130 -13.27 2.49 -11.46
CA GLU A 130 -13.90 3.27 -10.39
C GLU A 130 -13.33 2.91 -9.03
N ARG A 131 -13.02 1.62 -8.81
CA ARG A 131 -12.43 1.12 -7.58
C ARG A 131 -11.05 1.72 -7.34
N ARG A 132 -10.15 1.68 -8.33
CA ARG A 132 -8.79 2.24 -8.25
C ARG A 132 -8.83 3.76 -8.12
N GLU A 133 -9.62 4.41 -8.94
CA GLU A 133 -9.78 5.86 -8.96
C GLU A 133 -10.25 6.37 -7.59
N LYS A 134 -11.27 5.74 -7.03
CA LYS A 134 -11.82 6.10 -5.73
C LYS A 134 -10.82 5.86 -4.59
N LEU A 135 -10.06 4.77 -4.65
CA LEU A 135 -9.02 4.48 -3.67
C LEU A 135 -7.97 5.60 -3.69
N ILE A 136 -7.37 5.85 -4.84
CA ILE A 136 -6.30 6.84 -4.99
C ILE A 136 -6.78 8.21 -4.54
N LYS A 137 -7.90 8.72 -5.04
CA LYS A 137 -8.46 10.02 -4.66
C LYS A 137 -8.70 10.20 -3.16
N ASN A 138 -9.17 9.15 -2.50
CA ASN A 138 -9.47 9.24 -1.07
C ASN A 138 -8.25 9.17 -0.17
N VAL A 139 -7.15 8.57 -0.64
CA VAL A 139 -6.01 8.22 0.19
C VAL A 139 -4.86 9.20 0.04
N ILE A 140 -4.48 9.57 -1.20
CA ILE A 140 -3.26 10.34 -1.43
C ILE A 140 -3.32 11.74 -0.81
N ASN A 141 -4.48 12.37 -0.78
CA ASN A 141 -4.64 13.72 -0.22
C ASN A 141 -4.49 13.76 1.31
N LYS A 142 -4.72 12.64 1.98
CA LYS A 142 -4.57 12.50 3.44
C LYS A 142 -3.21 11.92 3.85
N SER A 143 -2.48 11.27 2.92
CA SER A 143 -1.19 10.67 3.22
C SER A 143 -0.12 11.74 3.44
N VAL A 144 0.80 11.52 4.37
CA VAL A 144 1.96 12.42 4.57
C VAL A 144 3.02 12.23 3.48
N GLY A 145 3.00 11.11 2.78
CA GLY A 145 3.85 10.82 1.63
C GLY A 145 3.24 9.79 0.71
N VAL A 146 3.55 9.88 -0.56
CA VAL A 146 3.15 8.91 -1.58
C VAL A 146 4.40 8.37 -2.25
N ILE A 147 4.47 7.04 -2.39
CA ILE A 147 5.57 6.36 -3.09
C ILE A 147 5.08 5.91 -4.46
N VAL A 148 5.87 6.17 -5.49
CA VAL A 148 5.65 5.75 -6.87
C VAL A 148 6.93 5.11 -7.43
N GLU A 149 6.79 4.34 -8.51
CA GLU A 149 7.91 3.57 -9.08
C GLU A 149 8.83 4.39 -10.01
N SER A 150 8.38 5.55 -10.51
CA SER A 150 9.13 6.34 -11.49
C SER A 150 8.82 7.83 -11.44
N GLU A 151 9.73 8.65 -11.97
CA GLU A 151 9.53 10.09 -12.11
C GLU A 151 8.37 10.42 -13.08
N ILE A 152 8.12 9.55 -14.05
CA ILE A 152 6.97 9.68 -14.96
C ILE A 152 5.66 9.50 -14.17
N SER A 153 5.58 8.46 -13.33
CA SER A 153 4.43 8.23 -12.47
C SER A 153 4.23 9.35 -11.46
N LYS A 154 5.31 9.91 -10.91
CA LYS A 154 5.26 11.09 -10.04
C LYS A 154 4.56 12.26 -10.75
N LYS A 155 5.06 12.67 -11.91
CA LYS A 155 4.50 13.76 -12.71
C LYS A 155 3.03 13.52 -13.09
N LYS A 156 2.69 12.28 -13.50
CA LYS A 156 1.31 11.90 -13.82
C LYS A 156 0.41 12.00 -12.59
N LEU A 157 0.85 11.50 -11.43
CA LEU A 157 0.08 11.52 -10.19
C LEU A 157 -0.20 12.94 -9.74
N ALA A 158 0.83 13.79 -9.68
CA ALA A 158 0.70 15.19 -9.31
C ALA A 158 -0.29 15.92 -10.22
N LYS A 159 -0.14 15.78 -11.55
CA LYS A 159 -1.01 16.42 -12.52
C LYS A 159 -2.47 15.94 -12.46
N ARG A 160 -2.70 14.64 -12.25
CA ARG A 160 -4.04 14.02 -12.28
C ARG A 160 -4.84 14.24 -11.02
N TYR A 161 -4.16 14.28 -9.89
CA TYR A 161 -4.81 14.31 -8.58
C TYR A 161 -4.53 15.57 -7.77
N GLY A 162 -3.72 16.49 -8.30
CA GLY A 162 -3.38 17.75 -7.61
C GLY A 162 -2.54 17.54 -6.34
N THR A 163 -1.76 16.47 -6.30
CA THR A 163 -0.90 16.15 -5.14
C THR A 163 0.38 16.97 -5.21
N ASP A 164 0.81 17.56 -4.10
CA ASP A 164 2.07 18.28 -3.99
C ASP A 164 3.26 17.38 -4.31
N ASP A 165 4.08 17.78 -5.27
CA ASP A 165 5.29 17.06 -5.71
C ASP A 165 6.27 16.76 -4.58
N ASN A 166 6.35 17.64 -3.57
CA ASN A 166 7.21 17.47 -2.40
C ASN A 166 6.77 16.30 -1.50
N ARG A 167 5.54 15.82 -1.67
CA ARG A 167 5.00 14.67 -0.96
C ARG A 167 5.07 13.36 -1.74
N ILE A 168 5.54 13.42 -3.00
CA ILE A 168 5.65 12.24 -3.87
C ILE A 168 7.12 11.84 -3.99
N TYR A 169 7.43 10.63 -3.58
CA TYR A 169 8.78 10.05 -3.57
C TYR A 169 8.88 8.93 -4.60
N THR A 170 9.92 8.97 -5.41
CA THR A 170 10.18 7.92 -6.40
C THR A 170 11.07 6.85 -5.81
N ILE A 171 10.56 5.62 -5.75
CA ILE A 171 11.32 4.43 -5.36
C ILE A 171 11.14 3.38 -6.44
N PRO A 172 12.12 3.17 -7.32
CA PRO A 172 12.02 2.20 -8.40
C PRO A 172 11.78 0.78 -7.89
N CYS A 173 10.92 0.05 -8.59
CA CYS A 173 10.71 -1.36 -8.31
C CYS A 173 12.02 -2.13 -8.53
N GLN A 174 12.47 -2.82 -7.49
CA GLN A 174 13.65 -3.67 -7.58
C GLN A 174 13.28 -5.02 -8.21
N PRO A 175 14.13 -5.58 -9.10
CA PRO A 175 13.93 -6.94 -9.60
C PRO A 175 13.92 -7.94 -8.45
N SER A 176 13.24 -9.05 -8.63
CA SER A 176 13.21 -10.11 -7.63
C SER A 176 14.63 -10.63 -7.36
N ASN A 177 14.89 -11.10 -6.13
CA ASN A 177 16.19 -11.72 -5.78
C ASN A 177 16.50 -12.95 -6.64
N PHE A 178 15.47 -13.58 -7.22
CA PHE A 178 15.63 -14.67 -8.17
C PHE A 178 16.38 -14.18 -9.43
N ILE A 179 15.99 -13.03 -9.98
CA ILE A 179 16.66 -12.43 -11.14
C ILE A 179 18.10 -12.02 -10.79
N LYS A 180 18.31 -11.39 -9.62
CA LYS A 180 19.68 -11.05 -9.17
C LYS A 180 20.63 -12.26 -9.15
N LYS A 181 20.14 -13.41 -8.68
CA LYS A 181 20.93 -14.65 -8.64
C LYS A 181 21.33 -15.16 -10.03
N TYR A 182 20.58 -14.83 -11.08
CA TYR A 182 20.91 -15.17 -12.46
C TYR A 182 21.77 -14.12 -13.16
N TYR A 183 21.70 -12.86 -12.74
CA TYR A 183 22.53 -11.78 -13.31
C TYR A 183 23.93 -11.68 -12.69
N ASP A 184 24.18 -12.28 -11.52
CA ASP A 184 25.53 -12.48 -10.98
C ASP A 184 26.31 -13.57 -11.74
N ILE A 185 25.68 -14.26 -12.70
CA ILE A 185 26.34 -15.10 -13.69
C ILE A 185 26.75 -14.19 -14.84
N SER A 186 27.93 -13.59 -14.69
CA SER A 186 28.81 -13.01 -15.73
C SER A 186 28.14 -12.12 -16.80
N LEU A 187 28.17 -10.82 -16.58
CA LEU A 187 28.25 -9.81 -17.67
C LEU A 187 29.62 -9.88 -18.44
N THR A 188 30.43 -10.90 -18.22
CA THR A 188 31.75 -11.08 -18.83
C THR A 188 31.74 -11.94 -20.08
N GLU A 189 30.59 -12.43 -20.55
CA GLU A 189 30.51 -13.27 -21.76
C GLU A 189 29.48 -12.79 -22.80
N ILE A 190 29.23 -11.50 -22.89
CA ILE A 190 28.62 -10.92 -24.09
C ILE A 190 29.67 -10.04 -24.73
N GLU A 191 30.69 -10.67 -25.30
CA GLU A 191 31.42 -10.08 -26.41
C GLU A 191 30.59 -10.28 -27.67
N ILE A 192 30.30 -9.17 -28.35
CA ILE A 192 29.61 -9.03 -29.63
C ILE A 192 30.48 -9.61 -30.77
#